data_f9eee1371ee887feff753c629f788cb2
#
_entry.id   f9eee1371ee887feff753c629f788cb2
#
_cell.length_a   1.000
_cell.length_b   1.000
_cell.length_c   1.000
_cell.angle_alpha   90.00
_cell.angle_beta   90.00
_cell.angle_gamma   90.00
#
_symmetry.space_group_name_H-M   'P 1'
#
loop_
_entity.id
_entity.type
_entity.pdbx_description
1 polymer ?
#
loop_
_entity_poly.entity_id
_entity_poly.type
_entity_poly.pdbx_seq_one_letter_code
_entity_poly.pdbx_strand_id
1 'polypeptide(L)'
;MIKTSIRFFEDIPVRAVWEEETSKWWFCATDVAEALTKSKNPRSYWNVIKRRNPQLSTICRQLKLAAKDGKRYLTDVVDEEGINTVIAVIPSKKTLVFDKWLKGMGTSIDEKSKQKAYELFESGLINEIEVGTIKGLQQIHSYIFGGLYDFAGKIRGVNIAKGGFAFAPAMYLHEN
;
A
#
# COMPACT_ATOMS: atom_id res chain seq x y z
N MET A 1 18.59 9.03 -0.92
CA MET A 1 17.92 8.38 0.27
C MET A 1 16.93 7.34 -0.23
N ILE A 2 16.80 6.19 0.41
CA ILE A 2 15.86 5.13 0.03
C ILE A 2 14.62 5.25 0.92
N LYS A 3 13.44 5.48 0.33
CA LYS A 3 12.17 5.50 1.04
C LYS A 3 11.41 4.22 0.75
N THR A 4 11.10 3.46 1.80
CA THR A 4 10.25 2.26 1.68
C THR A 4 8.78 2.67 1.77
N SER A 5 7.95 2.09 0.93
CA SER A 5 6.51 2.32 0.88
C SER A 5 5.79 0.99 0.68
N ILE A 6 4.56 0.88 1.16
CA ILE A 6 3.69 -0.25 0.83
C ILE A 6 2.51 0.28 0.04
N ARG A 7 2.24 -0.37 -1.08
CA ARG A 7 1.10 -0.10 -1.95
C ARG A 7 0.13 -1.26 -1.86
N PHE A 8 -1.14 -1.02 -1.97
CA PHE A 8 -2.15 -2.07 -1.88
C PHE A 8 -2.80 -2.30 -3.24
N PHE A 9 -2.72 -3.53 -3.73
CA PHE A 9 -3.50 -4.00 -4.88
C PHE A 9 -4.59 -4.93 -4.36
N GLU A 10 -5.84 -4.53 -4.44
CA GLU A 10 -7.01 -5.26 -3.88
C GLU A 10 -6.73 -5.52 -2.41
N ASP A 11 -6.37 -5.28 -1.50
CA ASP A 11 -6.03 -5.66 -0.11
C ASP A 11 -4.73 -6.49 0.03
N ILE A 12 -3.99 -6.72 -1.05
CA ILE A 12 -2.69 -7.38 -0.99
C ILE A 12 -1.59 -6.31 -0.96
N PRO A 13 -0.74 -6.31 0.08
CA PRO A 13 0.34 -5.34 0.19
C PRO A 13 1.45 -5.65 -0.82
N VAL A 14 1.88 -4.66 -1.56
CA VAL A 14 3.03 -4.70 -2.48
C VAL A 14 4.07 -3.72 -1.97
N ARG A 15 5.17 -4.21 -1.45
CA ARG A 15 6.28 -3.37 -0.98
C ARG A 15 6.96 -2.70 -2.15
N ALA A 16 7.19 -1.39 -2.02
CA ALA A 16 7.87 -0.58 -3.01
C ALA A 16 8.96 0.28 -2.34
N VAL A 17 9.99 0.58 -3.10
CA VAL A 17 11.11 1.41 -2.66
C VAL A 17 11.32 2.52 -3.68
N TRP A 18 11.30 3.76 -3.21
CA TRP A 18 11.69 4.90 -4.01
C TRP A 18 13.20 5.13 -3.93
N GLU A 19 13.86 5.17 -5.05
CA GLU A 19 15.28 5.48 -5.18
C GLU A 19 15.42 6.90 -5.74
N GLU A 20 15.85 7.83 -4.90
CA GLU A 20 15.96 9.26 -5.27
C GLU A 20 17.00 9.51 -6.39
N GLU A 21 18.10 8.76 -6.39
CA GLU A 21 19.19 8.94 -7.37
C GLU A 21 18.75 8.67 -8.81
N THR A 22 17.87 7.67 -8.99
CA THR A 22 17.36 7.28 -10.30
C THR A 22 15.95 7.78 -10.57
N SER A 23 15.29 8.37 -9.53
CA SER A 23 13.89 8.78 -9.56
C SER A 23 12.97 7.63 -10.02
N LYS A 24 13.22 6.42 -9.50
CA LYS A 24 12.47 5.21 -9.87
C LYS A 24 11.87 4.51 -8.66
N TRP A 25 10.70 3.92 -8.89
CA TRP A 25 10.11 2.96 -7.98
C TRP A 25 10.61 1.55 -8.27
N TRP A 26 10.93 0.82 -7.21
CA TRP A 26 11.31 -0.59 -7.24
C TRP A 26 10.30 -1.40 -6.45
N PHE A 27 9.66 -2.38 -7.05
CA PHE A 27 8.59 -3.18 -6.48
C PHE A 27 9.07 -4.58 -6.13
N CYS A 28 8.65 -5.10 -4.98
CA CYS A 28 8.96 -6.47 -4.57
C CYS A 28 8.31 -7.48 -5.53
N ALA A 29 9.12 -8.22 -6.28
CA ALA A 29 8.63 -9.15 -7.29
C ALA A 29 7.79 -10.30 -6.70
N THR A 30 8.12 -10.73 -5.48
CA THR A 30 7.33 -11.75 -4.75
C THR A 30 5.94 -11.23 -4.40
N ASP A 31 5.84 -9.96 -3.97
CA ASP A 31 4.56 -9.36 -3.62
C ASP A 31 3.69 -9.13 -4.86
N VAL A 32 4.31 -8.72 -5.98
CA VAL A 32 3.63 -8.63 -7.29
C VAL A 32 3.08 -9.99 -7.71
N ALA A 33 3.87 -11.05 -7.57
CA ALA A 33 3.40 -12.41 -7.85
C ALA A 33 2.24 -12.84 -6.94
N GLU A 34 2.27 -12.48 -5.65
CA GLU A 34 1.15 -12.71 -4.72
C GLU A 34 -0.10 -11.95 -5.14
N ALA A 35 0.04 -10.67 -5.46
CA ALA A 35 -1.05 -9.81 -5.89
C ALA A 35 -1.76 -10.34 -7.14
N LEU A 36 -0.99 -10.85 -8.11
CA LEU A 36 -1.52 -11.38 -9.36
C LEU A 36 -2.17 -12.76 -9.21
N THR A 37 -1.65 -13.62 -8.33
CA THR A 37 -2.03 -15.05 -8.30
C THR A 37 -2.77 -15.46 -7.03
N LYS A 38 -2.71 -14.67 -5.96
CA LYS A 38 -3.16 -15.03 -4.60
C LYS A 38 -2.53 -16.34 -4.10
N SER A 39 -1.28 -16.61 -4.51
CA SER A 39 -0.54 -17.81 -4.13
C SER A 39 -0.35 -17.88 -2.61
N LYS A 40 -0.58 -19.05 -2.01
CA LYS A 40 -0.30 -19.30 -0.59
C LYS A 40 1.20 -19.32 -0.28
N ASN A 41 2.05 -19.51 -1.28
CA ASN A 41 3.50 -19.46 -1.15
C ASN A 41 4.12 -18.61 -2.28
N PRO A 42 4.03 -17.27 -2.17
CA PRO A 42 4.47 -16.36 -3.24
C PRO A 42 5.96 -16.49 -3.55
N ARG A 43 6.80 -16.73 -2.54
CA ARG A 43 8.24 -16.87 -2.71
C ARG A 43 8.62 -18.10 -3.53
N SER A 44 8.00 -19.23 -3.23
CA SER A 44 8.22 -20.47 -4.02
C SER A 44 7.71 -20.29 -5.44
N TYR A 45 6.54 -19.69 -5.61
CA TYR A 45 5.96 -19.37 -6.91
C TYR A 45 6.90 -18.49 -7.74
N TRP A 46 7.39 -17.38 -7.18
CA TRP A 46 8.34 -16.48 -7.83
C TRP A 46 9.60 -17.19 -8.28
N ASN A 47 10.17 -18.03 -7.42
CA ASN A 47 11.37 -18.80 -7.75
C ASN A 47 11.14 -19.75 -8.95
N VAL A 48 9.97 -20.38 -9.04
CA VAL A 48 9.61 -21.23 -10.19
C VAL A 48 9.47 -20.40 -11.47
N ILE A 49 8.79 -19.26 -11.41
CA ILE A 49 8.62 -18.37 -12.56
C ILE A 49 9.99 -17.85 -13.04
N LYS A 50 10.85 -17.39 -12.13
CA LYS A 50 12.19 -16.89 -12.46
C LYS A 50 13.06 -17.97 -13.12
N ARG A 51 12.99 -19.20 -12.62
CA ARG A 51 13.73 -20.33 -13.21
C ARG A 51 13.24 -20.69 -14.62
N ARG A 52 11.94 -20.57 -14.88
CA ARG A 52 11.34 -20.83 -16.21
C ARG A 52 11.57 -19.68 -17.20
N ASN A 53 11.87 -18.50 -16.71
CA ASN A 53 12.04 -17.27 -17.49
C ASN A 53 13.36 -16.58 -17.10
N PRO A 54 14.52 -17.06 -17.62
CA PRO A 54 15.84 -16.55 -17.23
C PRO A 54 16.00 -15.04 -17.40
N GLN A 55 15.30 -14.44 -18.38
CA GLN A 55 15.28 -12.98 -18.61
C GLN A 55 14.83 -12.18 -17.38
N LEU A 56 14.04 -12.78 -16.47
CA LEU A 56 13.64 -12.10 -15.24
C LEU A 56 14.83 -11.84 -14.31
N SER A 57 15.87 -12.66 -14.39
CA SER A 57 17.08 -12.47 -13.57
C SER A 57 17.86 -11.22 -13.98
N THR A 58 17.78 -10.80 -15.24
CA THR A 58 18.50 -9.62 -15.74
C THR A 58 17.83 -8.30 -15.39
N ILE A 59 16.52 -8.32 -15.17
CA ILE A 59 15.72 -7.13 -14.81
C ILE A 59 15.53 -6.97 -13.29
N CYS A 60 15.86 -8.03 -12.52
CA CYS A 60 15.74 -7.99 -11.08
C CYS A 60 17.00 -7.39 -10.44
N ARG A 61 16.77 -6.53 -9.44
CA ARG A 61 17.79 -6.08 -8.50
C ARG A 61 17.46 -6.65 -7.12
N GLN A 62 18.46 -6.85 -6.27
CA GLN A 62 18.23 -7.30 -4.90
C GLN A 62 18.35 -6.15 -3.91
N LEU A 63 17.30 -5.92 -3.14
CA LEU A 63 17.26 -4.95 -2.05
C LEU A 63 16.87 -5.63 -0.73
N LYS A 64 17.38 -5.09 0.38
CA LYS A 64 16.98 -5.54 1.73
C LYS A 64 15.64 -4.93 2.09
N LEU A 65 14.57 -5.72 2.05
CA LEU A 65 13.22 -5.32 2.44
C LEU A 65 12.83 -5.92 3.80
N ALA A 66 12.06 -5.16 4.57
CA ALA A 66 11.47 -5.66 5.81
C ALA A 66 10.45 -6.77 5.51
N ALA A 67 10.44 -7.81 6.34
CA ALA A 67 9.46 -8.89 6.30
C ALA A 67 8.53 -8.81 7.51
N LYS A 68 7.45 -9.60 7.49
CA LYS A 68 6.44 -9.62 8.58
C LYS A 68 6.99 -10.00 9.95
N ASP A 69 8.15 -10.66 9.99
CA ASP A 69 8.88 -11.01 11.22
C ASP A 69 9.78 -9.89 11.76
N GLY A 70 9.73 -8.69 11.15
CA GLY A 70 10.55 -7.53 11.51
C GLY A 70 11.99 -7.58 11.02
N LYS A 71 12.43 -8.69 10.40
CA LYS A 71 13.78 -8.83 9.86
C LYS A 71 13.85 -8.32 8.41
N ARG A 72 15.07 -8.00 7.96
CA ARG A 72 15.31 -7.56 6.59
C ARG A 72 15.98 -8.67 5.79
N TYR A 73 15.41 -8.99 4.63
CA TYR A 73 15.92 -10.01 3.72
C TYR A 73 16.22 -9.44 2.34
N LEU A 74 17.27 -9.95 1.70
CA LEU A 74 17.51 -9.71 0.30
C LEU A 74 16.33 -10.24 -0.51
N THR A 75 15.73 -9.37 -1.29
CA THR A 75 14.49 -9.65 -2.01
C THR A 75 14.62 -9.10 -3.42
N ASP A 76 14.19 -9.85 -4.41
CA ASP A 76 14.16 -9.41 -5.80
C ASP A 76 13.14 -8.26 -5.94
N VAL A 77 13.59 -7.18 -6.53
CA VAL A 77 12.77 -6.02 -6.89
C VAL A 77 12.90 -5.73 -8.38
N VAL A 78 11.87 -5.17 -8.96
CA VAL A 78 11.80 -4.75 -10.36
C VAL A 78 11.30 -3.32 -10.44
N ASP A 79 11.77 -2.55 -11.42
CA ASP A 79 11.23 -1.23 -11.71
C ASP A 79 9.91 -1.32 -12.52
N GLU A 80 9.32 -0.18 -12.87
CA GLU A 80 8.06 -0.15 -13.60
C GLU A 80 8.12 -0.86 -14.97
N GLU A 81 9.26 -0.79 -15.66
CA GLU A 81 9.46 -1.52 -16.92
C GLU A 81 9.58 -3.03 -16.68
N GLY A 82 10.32 -3.40 -15.64
CA GLY A 82 10.48 -4.79 -15.23
C GLY A 82 9.17 -5.44 -14.81
N ILE A 83 8.25 -4.69 -14.19
CA ILE A 83 6.91 -5.20 -13.87
C ILE A 83 6.16 -5.64 -15.12
N ASN A 84 6.23 -4.90 -16.22
CA ASN A 84 5.56 -5.29 -17.47
C ASN A 84 6.04 -6.66 -17.94
N THR A 85 7.35 -6.92 -17.82
CA THR A 85 7.92 -8.25 -18.13
C THR A 85 7.42 -9.32 -17.15
N VAL A 86 7.35 -9.02 -15.86
CA VAL A 86 6.80 -9.93 -14.84
C VAL A 86 5.34 -10.27 -15.11
N ILE A 87 4.52 -9.26 -15.42
CA ILE A 87 3.11 -9.42 -15.74
C ILE A 87 2.91 -10.30 -16.98
N ALA A 88 3.74 -10.15 -18.01
CA ALA A 88 3.66 -10.92 -19.25
C ALA A 88 3.90 -12.42 -19.06
N VAL A 89 4.69 -12.82 -18.06
CA VAL A 89 5.04 -14.23 -17.81
C VAL A 89 4.20 -14.90 -16.71
N ILE A 90 3.46 -14.10 -15.94
CA ILE A 90 2.56 -14.64 -14.90
C ILE A 90 1.15 -14.78 -15.47
N PRO A 91 0.63 -16.02 -15.63
CA PRO A 91 -0.72 -16.23 -16.14
C PRO A 91 -1.74 -15.80 -15.06
N SER A 92 -2.33 -14.63 -15.24
CA SER A 92 -3.33 -14.09 -14.32
C SER A 92 -4.42 -13.34 -15.08
N LYS A 93 -5.68 -13.53 -14.66
CA LYS A 93 -6.81 -12.73 -15.15
C LYS A 93 -6.76 -11.28 -14.65
N LYS A 94 -5.90 -10.99 -13.67
CA LYS A 94 -5.76 -9.67 -13.04
C LYS A 94 -4.69 -8.79 -13.69
N THR A 95 -4.00 -9.28 -14.69
CA THR A 95 -2.89 -8.58 -15.38
C THR A 95 -3.29 -7.18 -15.84
N LEU A 96 -4.42 -7.03 -16.53
CA LEU A 96 -4.90 -5.74 -17.01
C LEU A 96 -5.31 -4.78 -15.87
N VAL A 97 -5.89 -5.33 -14.80
CA VAL A 97 -6.31 -4.53 -13.63
C VAL A 97 -5.07 -4.08 -12.86
N PHE A 98 -4.07 -4.95 -12.75
CA PHE A 98 -2.80 -4.63 -12.10
C PHE A 98 -2.01 -3.56 -12.87
N ASP A 99 -1.96 -3.64 -14.20
CA ASP A 99 -1.33 -2.62 -15.05
C ASP A 99 -2.00 -1.24 -14.90
N LYS A 100 -3.34 -1.21 -14.88
CA LYS A 100 -4.10 0.02 -14.62
C LYS A 100 -3.83 0.58 -13.22
N TRP A 101 -3.76 -0.29 -12.22
CA TRP A 101 -3.42 0.10 -10.85
C TRP A 101 -2.01 0.67 -10.78
N LEU A 102 -1.02 0.04 -11.42
CA LEU A 102 0.36 0.52 -11.46
C LEU A 102 0.45 1.92 -12.10
N LYS A 103 -0.21 2.13 -13.23
CA LYS A 103 -0.26 3.43 -13.93
C LYS A 103 -1.04 4.50 -13.16
N GLY A 104 -2.02 4.09 -12.37
CA GLY A 104 -2.86 4.96 -11.53
C GLY A 104 -2.36 5.10 -10.08
N MET A 105 -1.18 4.59 -9.76
CA MET A 105 -0.68 4.62 -8.38
C MET A 105 -0.66 6.03 -7.80
N GLY A 106 -1.31 6.17 -6.64
CA GLY A 106 -1.43 7.43 -5.94
C GLY A 106 -2.49 8.37 -6.48
N THR A 107 -3.34 7.94 -7.43
CA THR A 107 -4.43 8.75 -7.98
C THR A 107 -5.75 8.54 -7.25
N SER A 108 -6.06 7.32 -6.77
CA SER A 108 -7.29 7.08 -6.03
C SER A 108 -7.18 7.53 -4.56
N ILE A 109 -8.27 8.05 -4.03
CA ILE A 109 -8.36 8.48 -2.61
C ILE A 109 -8.15 7.29 -1.68
N ASP A 110 -8.71 6.13 -2.03
CA ASP A 110 -8.55 4.89 -1.24
C ASP A 110 -7.10 4.44 -1.14
N GLU A 111 -6.36 4.49 -2.24
CA GLU A 111 -4.94 4.13 -2.23
C GLU A 111 -4.11 5.12 -1.42
N LYS A 112 -4.37 6.42 -1.59
CA LYS A 112 -3.69 7.46 -0.82
C LYS A 112 -3.96 7.35 0.67
N SER A 113 -5.20 7.07 1.06
CA SER A 113 -5.58 6.92 2.47
C SER A 113 -4.99 5.63 3.08
N LYS A 114 -5.02 4.50 2.36
CA LYS A 114 -4.36 3.24 2.78
C LYS A 114 -2.86 3.44 2.96
N GLN A 115 -2.22 4.14 2.03
CA GLN A 115 -0.79 4.47 2.10
C GLN A 115 -0.47 5.29 3.35
N LYS A 116 -1.21 6.36 3.60
CA LYS A 116 -1.03 7.20 4.79
C LYS A 116 -1.29 6.45 6.09
N ALA A 117 -2.30 5.58 6.12
CA ALA A 117 -2.57 4.74 7.29
C ALA A 117 -1.36 3.82 7.59
N TYR A 118 -0.77 3.22 6.55
CA TYR A 118 0.43 2.40 6.72
C TYR A 118 1.63 3.22 7.22
N GLU A 119 1.89 4.38 6.61
CA GLU A 119 2.96 5.30 7.01
C GLU A 119 2.82 5.76 8.47
N LEU A 120 1.60 5.97 8.95
CA LEU A 120 1.32 6.34 10.33
C LEU A 120 1.84 5.28 11.33
N PHE A 121 1.70 3.99 10.99
CA PHE A 121 2.19 2.88 11.82
C PHE A 121 3.70 2.67 11.68
N GLU A 122 4.22 2.65 10.45
CA GLU A 122 5.64 2.39 10.18
C GLU A 122 6.56 3.49 10.69
N SER A 123 6.12 4.75 10.65
CA SER A 123 6.88 5.88 11.21
C SER A 123 6.91 5.91 12.72
N GLY A 124 6.03 5.14 13.39
CA GLY A 124 5.86 5.20 14.83
C GLY A 124 5.03 6.40 15.33
N LEU A 125 4.60 7.31 14.45
CA LEU A 125 3.78 8.47 14.82
C LEU A 125 2.48 8.09 15.53
N ILE A 126 1.95 6.89 15.27
CA ILE A 126 0.76 6.38 15.99
C ILE A 126 0.98 6.32 17.50
N ASN A 127 2.22 6.10 17.97
CA ASN A 127 2.55 5.99 19.38
C ASN A 127 2.58 7.36 20.09
N GLU A 128 2.64 8.45 19.33
CA GLU A 128 2.61 9.83 19.84
C GLU A 128 1.18 10.37 19.98
N ILE A 129 0.20 9.63 19.44
CA ILE A 129 -1.21 10.02 19.43
C ILE A 129 -1.88 9.51 20.70
N GLU A 130 -2.62 10.40 21.36
CA GLU A 130 -3.36 10.09 22.59
C GLU A 130 -4.53 9.12 22.31
N VAL A 131 -4.37 7.87 22.74
CA VAL A 131 -5.36 6.80 22.51
C VAL A 131 -6.60 7.01 23.39
N GLY A 132 -7.78 6.72 22.82
CA GLY A 132 -9.06 6.77 23.54
C GLY A 132 -9.67 8.16 23.68
N THR A 133 -9.11 9.17 23.04
CA THR A 133 -9.64 10.54 23.05
C THR A 133 -10.19 10.95 21.67
N ILE A 134 -11.14 11.88 21.67
CA ILE A 134 -11.65 12.51 20.42
C ILE A 134 -10.50 13.19 19.68
N LYS A 135 -9.61 13.87 20.42
CA LYS A 135 -8.45 14.54 19.86
C LYS A 135 -7.51 13.56 19.15
N GLY A 136 -7.23 12.41 19.75
CA GLY A 136 -6.41 11.38 19.10
C GLY A 136 -7.07 10.83 17.84
N LEU A 137 -8.39 10.59 17.88
CA LEU A 137 -9.14 10.16 16.68
C LEU A 137 -9.09 11.23 15.57
N GLN A 138 -9.23 12.51 15.91
CA GLN A 138 -9.10 13.61 14.96
C GLN A 138 -7.69 13.70 14.36
N GLN A 139 -6.65 13.47 15.17
CA GLN A 139 -5.26 13.43 14.67
C GLN A 139 -5.05 12.31 13.66
N ILE A 140 -5.51 11.08 13.97
CA ILE A 140 -5.45 9.94 13.06
C ILE A 140 -6.21 10.25 11.76
N HIS A 141 -7.45 10.74 11.88
CA HIS A 141 -8.28 11.07 10.73
C HIS A 141 -7.67 12.19 9.89
N SER A 142 -7.11 13.21 10.53
CA SER A 142 -6.40 14.30 9.84
C SER A 142 -5.16 13.80 9.10
N TYR A 143 -4.39 12.89 9.70
CA TYR A 143 -3.21 12.32 9.06
C TYR A 143 -3.58 11.52 7.82
N ILE A 144 -4.55 10.61 7.96
CA ILE A 144 -4.93 9.69 6.87
C ILE A 144 -5.61 10.44 5.71
N PHE A 145 -6.51 11.37 6.01
CA PHE A 145 -7.36 12.03 5.02
C PHE A 145 -6.99 13.49 4.72
N GLY A 146 -5.98 14.06 5.39
CA GLY A 146 -5.48 15.40 5.12
C GLY A 146 -5.00 15.57 3.69
N GLY A 147 -5.48 16.61 3.01
CA GLY A 147 -5.24 16.84 1.58
C GLY A 147 -6.03 15.93 0.64
N LEU A 148 -6.85 15.00 1.16
CA LEU A 148 -7.78 14.18 0.37
C LEU A 148 -9.22 14.68 0.51
N TYR A 149 -9.57 15.18 1.71
CA TYR A 149 -10.89 15.72 2.03
C TYR A 149 -10.78 16.99 2.89
N ASP A 150 -11.63 17.96 2.65
CA ASP A 150 -11.68 19.22 3.41
C ASP A 150 -12.15 19.05 4.86
N PHE A 151 -12.82 17.94 5.16
CA PHE A 151 -13.31 17.60 6.50
C PHE A 151 -12.33 16.74 7.30
N ALA A 152 -11.11 16.48 6.79
CA ALA A 152 -10.11 15.64 7.48
C ALA A 152 -9.80 16.20 8.88
N GLY A 153 -9.92 15.35 9.90
CA GLY A 153 -9.70 15.72 11.31
C GLY A 153 -10.82 16.55 11.96
N LYS A 154 -11.90 16.85 11.23
CA LYS A 154 -13.01 17.63 11.77
C LYS A 154 -14.15 16.72 12.26
N ILE A 155 -14.82 17.13 13.33
CA ILE A 155 -16.08 16.52 13.75
C ILE A 155 -17.14 16.91 12.71
N ARG A 156 -17.91 15.94 12.26
CA ARG A 156 -18.95 16.19 11.25
C ARG A 156 -20.06 17.09 11.78
N GLY A 157 -20.50 18.02 10.95
CA GLY A 157 -21.66 18.87 11.21
C GLY A 157 -22.97 18.36 10.54
N VAL A 158 -22.95 17.17 9.92
CA VAL A 158 -24.10 16.61 9.21
C VAL A 158 -24.45 15.22 9.73
N ASN A 159 -25.74 14.86 9.67
CA ASN A 159 -26.19 13.52 9.99
C ASN A 159 -25.79 12.56 8.88
N ILE A 160 -25.32 11.37 9.25
CA ILE A 160 -24.94 10.31 8.30
C ILE A 160 -25.66 9.01 8.62
N ALA A 161 -25.91 8.22 7.56
CA ALA A 161 -26.44 6.87 7.66
C ALA A 161 -25.68 5.95 6.69
N LYS A 162 -25.61 4.66 7.01
CA LYS A 162 -25.00 3.67 6.12
C LYS A 162 -25.76 2.34 6.25
N GLY A 163 -26.17 1.76 5.12
CA GLY A 163 -26.86 0.46 5.11
C GLY A 163 -28.15 0.41 5.96
N GLY A 164 -28.90 1.53 6.01
CA GLY A 164 -30.10 1.62 6.84
C GLY A 164 -29.85 1.95 8.32
N PHE A 165 -28.59 2.00 8.77
CA PHE A 165 -28.22 2.41 10.12
C PHE A 165 -27.94 3.91 10.17
N ALA A 166 -28.67 4.63 11.05
CA ALA A 166 -28.43 6.05 11.34
C ALA A 166 -27.42 6.17 12.49
N PHE A 167 -26.33 6.92 12.26
CA PHE A 167 -25.38 7.25 13.32
C PHE A 167 -25.94 8.35 14.23
N ALA A 168 -25.33 8.55 15.41
CA ALA A 168 -25.72 9.59 16.34
C ALA A 168 -25.89 10.94 15.62
N PRO A 169 -26.93 11.74 15.92
CA PRO A 169 -27.10 13.03 15.29
C PRO A 169 -25.90 13.96 15.52
N ALA A 170 -25.51 14.71 14.49
CA ALA A 170 -24.33 15.57 14.51
C ALA A 170 -24.34 16.58 15.65
N MET A 171 -25.53 17.06 16.03
CA MET A 171 -25.72 18.04 17.11
C MET A 171 -25.18 17.58 18.47
N TYR A 172 -25.16 16.29 18.73
CA TYR A 172 -24.63 15.72 19.99
C TYR A 172 -23.14 15.41 19.99
N LEU A 173 -22.43 15.64 18.88
CA LEU A 173 -21.01 15.32 18.78
C LEU A 173 -20.08 16.41 19.32
N HIS A 174 -20.61 17.60 19.58
CA HIS A 174 -19.83 18.75 20.06
C HIS A 174 -20.00 19.02 21.57
N GLU A 175 -20.83 18.25 22.25
CA GLU A 175 -21.18 18.48 23.68
C GLU A 175 -20.39 17.54 24.64
N ASN A 176 -19.44 16.76 24.14
CA ASN A 176 -18.63 15.85 24.96
C ASN A 176 -17.15 16.14 24.83
#